data_316bf656873c6b62d36bc55b03f88abd
#
_entry.id   316bf656873c6b62d36bc55b03f88abd
#
_cell.length_a   1.000
_cell.length_b   1.000
_cell.length_c   1.000
_cell.angle_alpha   90.00
_cell.angle_beta   90.00
_cell.angle_gamma   90.00
#
_symmetry.space_group_name_H-M   'P 1'
#
loop_
_entity.id
_entity.type
_entity.pdbx_description
1 polymer ?
#
loop_
_entity_poly.entity_id
_entity_poly.type
_entity_poly.pdbx_seq_one_letter_code
_entity_poly.pdbx_strand_id
1 'polypeptide(L)'
;MTIHSPQPVRPGHGLTVADAMDPCDYQIGDDSTVDQADDVLRGAHLDYLLVRDHDGRCEGLVTRTGLHPFLNRSWYAGRTAISATTHQRGPFAWPTMGLALAAIAMRIKRLAVWPVVDEDGYILGVLMADRVTSLLAGKAV
;
A
#
# COMPACT_ATOMS: atom_id res chain seq x y z
N MET A 1 9.24 -31.84 -30.54
CA MET A 1 9.58 -30.80 -29.59
C MET A 1 8.75 -29.54 -29.85
N THR A 2 8.09 -29.11 -28.87
CA THR A 2 7.30 -27.89 -29.01
C THR A 2 8.16 -26.71 -28.63
N ILE A 3 8.46 -25.89 -29.58
CA ILE A 3 9.12 -24.64 -29.28
C ILE A 3 8.03 -23.67 -28.88
N HIS A 4 8.09 -23.28 -27.68
CA HIS A 4 7.17 -22.26 -27.21
C HIS A 4 7.67 -20.92 -27.72
N SER A 5 7.09 -20.45 -28.81
CA SER A 5 7.37 -19.13 -29.29
C SER A 5 6.82 -18.11 -28.28
N PRO A 6 7.63 -17.18 -27.81
CA PRO A 6 7.10 -16.16 -26.95
C PRO A 6 6.02 -15.40 -27.71
N GLN A 7 4.83 -15.40 -27.16
CA GLN A 7 3.76 -14.63 -27.75
C GLN A 7 4.02 -13.15 -27.54
N PRO A 8 3.62 -12.31 -28.50
CA PRO A 8 3.69 -10.88 -28.26
C PRO A 8 2.91 -10.55 -26.99
N VAL A 9 3.56 -9.94 -26.06
CA VAL A 9 2.95 -9.58 -24.78
C VAL A 9 2.04 -8.39 -25.05
N ARG A 10 0.75 -8.55 -24.73
CA ARG A 10 -0.18 -7.43 -24.77
C ARG A 10 0.20 -6.44 -23.68
N PRO A 11 -0.08 -5.14 -23.87
CA PRO A 11 0.15 -4.16 -22.82
C PRO A 11 -0.43 -4.62 -21.49
N GLY A 12 0.39 -4.66 -20.46
CA GLY A 12 0.01 -5.09 -19.12
C GLY A 12 -0.08 -6.59 -18.90
N HIS A 13 -0.03 -7.40 -19.98
CA HIS A 13 -0.11 -8.85 -19.87
C HIS A 13 1.23 -9.42 -19.44
N GLY A 14 1.22 -10.29 -18.43
CA GLY A 14 2.46 -10.89 -17.91
C GLY A 14 3.20 -10.02 -16.91
N LEU A 15 2.74 -8.83 -16.65
CA LEU A 15 3.31 -7.97 -15.61
C LEU A 15 2.96 -8.50 -14.22
N THR A 16 3.89 -8.29 -13.29
CA THR A 16 3.70 -8.64 -11.89
C THR A 16 3.64 -7.39 -11.03
N VAL A 17 3.28 -7.59 -9.78
CA VAL A 17 3.30 -6.52 -8.77
C VAL A 17 4.68 -5.87 -8.70
N ALA A 18 5.75 -6.67 -8.78
CA ALA A 18 7.12 -6.13 -8.76
C ALA A 18 7.37 -5.11 -9.86
N ASP A 19 6.74 -5.27 -11.02
CA ASP A 19 6.92 -4.35 -12.15
C ASP A 19 6.26 -2.99 -11.91
N ALA A 20 5.27 -2.95 -11.05
CA ALA A 20 4.45 -1.76 -10.83
C ALA A 20 4.68 -1.10 -9.48
N MET A 21 5.30 -1.81 -8.51
CA MET A 21 5.38 -1.28 -7.16
C MET A 21 6.35 -0.11 -7.08
N ASP A 22 5.98 0.84 -6.23
CA ASP A 22 6.80 1.98 -5.89
C ASP A 22 7.45 1.75 -4.53
N PRO A 23 8.62 2.34 -4.26
CA PRO A 23 9.20 2.27 -2.92
C PRO A 23 8.32 2.98 -1.91
N CYS A 24 8.33 2.50 -0.68
CA CYS A 24 7.65 3.18 0.41
C CYS A 24 8.69 3.76 1.35
N ASP A 25 8.94 5.05 1.23
CA ASP A 25 9.98 5.73 1.99
C ASP A 25 9.52 6.14 3.38
N TYR A 26 8.20 6.22 3.59
CA TYR A 26 7.64 6.72 4.84
C TYR A 26 6.81 5.63 5.52
N GLN A 27 7.27 5.23 6.68
CA GLN A 27 6.65 4.22 7.51
C GLN A 27 6.62 4.70 8.94
N ILE A 28 5.69 4.18 9.73
CA ILE A 28 5.59 4.50 11.15
C ILE A 28 5.36 3.22 11.94
N GLY A 29 5.90 3.16 13.14
CA GLY A 29 5.67 2.03 14.03
C GLY A 29 4.27 2.05 14.62
N ASP A 30 3.73 0.89 14.94
CA ASP A 30 2.38 0.76 15.49
C ASP A 30 2.24 1.32 16.91
N ASP A 31 3.38 1.51 17.60
CA ASP A 31 3.43 2.15 18.92
C ASP A 31 3.41 3.67 18.85
N SER A 32 3.50 4.24 17.65
CA SER A 32 3.40 5.68 17.46
C SER A 32 1.98 6.16 17.77
N THR A 33 1.86 7.45 18.06
CA THR A 33 0.56 8.06 18.35
C THR A 33 -0.05 8.64 17.09
N VAL A 34 -1.36 8.91 17.16
CA VAL A 34 -2.08 9.58 16.08
C VAL A 34 -1.49 10.95 15.79
N ASP A 35 -1.09 11.69 16.81
CA ASP A 35 -0.47 13.01 16.63
C ASP A 35 0.86 12.89 15.87
N GLN A 36 1.67 11.90 16.19
CA GLN A 36 2.94 11.67 15.49
C GLN A 36 2.70 11.33 14.03
N ALA A 37 1.71 10.49 13.74
CA ALA A 37 1.36 10.13 12.36
C ALA A 37 0.88 11.36 11.59
N ASP A 38 0.03 12.17 12.20
CA ASP A 38 -0.48 13.39 11.57
C ASP A 38 0.65 14.37 11.26
N ASP A 39 1.60 14.53 12.18
CA ASP A 39 2.77 15.39 11.97
C ASP A 39 3.60 14.93 10.78
N VAL A 40 3.83 13.60 10.63
CA VAL A 40 4.58 13.07 9.50
C VAL A 40 3.81 13.28 8.19
N LEU A 41 2.52 12.99 8.18
CA LEU A 41 1.69 13.17 6.99
C LEU A 41 1.70 14.62 6.51
N ARG A 42 1.57 15.57 7.42
CA ARG A 42 1.59 17.00 7.09
C ARG A 42 2.98 17.47 6.68
N GLY A 43 3.99 17.09 7.44
CA GLY A 43 5.36 17.54 7.21
C GLY A 43 5.93 17.05 5.88
N ALA A 44 5.59 15.83 5.49
CA ALA A 44 6.05 15.22 4.25
C ALA A 44 5.04 15.36 3.10
N HIS A 45 3.90 16.00 3.31
CA HIS A 45 2.84 16.15 2.32
C HIS A 45 2.36 14.81 1.77
N LEU A 46 2.10 13.88 2.67
CA LEU A 46 1.69 12.52 2.32
C LEU A 46 0.20 12.32 2.57
N ASP A 47 -0.39 11.41 1.79
CA ASP A 47 -1.79 11.01 1.97
C ASP A 47 -1.93 9.74 2.81
N TYR A 48 -0.86 8.97 2.94
CA TYR A 48 -0.87 7.72 3.69
C TYR A 48 0.49 7.45 4.31
N LEU A 49 0.50 6.58 5.33
CA LEU A 49 1.71 6.01 5.92
C LEU A 49 1.50 4.52 6.09
N LEU A 50 2.51 3.73 5.77
CA LEU A 50 2.49 2.33 6.13
C LEU A 50 2.82 2.17 7.61
N VAL A 51 2.16 1.23 8.25
CA VAL A 51 2.35 0.93 9.67
C VAL A 51 3.05 -0.41 9.77
N ARG A 52 4.17 -0.43 10.48
CA ARG A 52 4.88 -1.67 10.79
C ARG A 52 4.72 -2.00 12.26
N ASP A 53 4.67 -3.30 12.56
CA ASP A 53 4.64 -3.76 13.92
C ASP A 53 6.04 -3.75 14.55
N HIS A 54 6.14 -4.21 15.79
CA HIS A 54 7.42 -4.21 16.51
C HIS A 54 8.44 -5.18 15.91
N ASP A 55 8.01 -6.14 15.09
CA ASP A 55 8.89 -7.06 14.38
C ASP A 55 9.30 -6.52 13.01
N GLY A 56 8.78 -5.37 12.60
CA GLY A 56 9.07 -4.76 11.31
C GLY A 56 8.17 -5.21 10.19
N ARG A 57 7.18 -6.06 10.47
CA ARG A 57 6.22 -6.53 9.46
C ARG A 57 5.13 -5.51 9.23
N CYS A 58 4.54 -5.56 8.05
CA CYS A 58 3.44 -4.67 7.70
C CYS A 58 2.20 -4.99 8.52
N GLU A 59 1.67 -4.00 9.20
CA GLU A 59 0.41 -4.11 9.93
C GLU A 59 -0.76 -3.56 9.14
N GLY A 60 -0.51 -2.65 8.25
CA GLY A 60 -1.53 -2.01 7.44
C GLY A 60 -1.11 -0.60 7.08
N LEU A 61 -2.07 0.29 6.94
CA LEU A 61 -1.77 1.69 6.67
C LEU A 61 -2.76 2.62 7.37
N VAL A 62 -2.37 3.87 7.47
CA VAL A 62 -3.23 4.96 7.92
C VAL A 62 -3.25 6.03 6.84
N THR A 63 -4.36 6.73 6.72
CA THR A 63 -4.55 7.81 5.76
C THR A 63 -4.91 9.09 6.48
N ARG A 64 -4.69 10.23 5.83
CA ARG A 64 -5.12 11.52 6.38
C ARG A 64 -6.61 11.53 6.67
N THR A 65 -7.41 11.06 5.72
CA THR A 65 -8.85 10.99 5.88
C THR A 65 -9.25 10.05 7.02
N GLY A 66 -8.55 8.94 7.18
CA GLY A 66 -8.82 7.99 8.26
C GLY A 66 -8.50 8.53 9.64
N LEU A 67 -7.52 9.44 9.75
CA LEU A 67 -7.19 10.07 11.03
C LEU A 67 -8.09 11.25 11.37
N HIS A 68 -8.74 11.84 10.39
CA HIS A 68 -9.52 13.05 10.57
C HIS A 68 -10.59 12.95 11.67
N PRO A 69 -11.37 11.85 11.76
CA PRO A 69 -12.36 11.72 12.84
C PRO A 69 -11.75 11.75 14.23
N PHE A 70 -10.52 11.25 14.39
CA PHE A 70 -9.84 11.24 15.69
C PHE A 70 -9.36 12.65 16.05
N LEU A 71 -8.83 13.37 15.10
CA LEU A 71 -8.27 14.70 15.31
C LEU A 71 -9.35 15.74 15.63
N ASN A 72 -10.57 15.53 15.16
CA ASN A 72 -11.67 16.48 15.32
C ASN A 72 -12.51 16.26 16.56
N ARG A 73 -12.23 15.23 17.35
CA ARG A 73 -12.99 14.97 18.57
C ARG A 73 -12.44 15.78 19.73
N SER A 74 -13.32 16.53 20.41
CA SER A 74 -12.90 17.39 21.51
C SER A 74 -12.33 16.62 22.71
N TRP A 75 -12.76 15.37 22.92
CA TRP A 75 -12.25 14.51 23.98
C TRP A 75 -11.00 13.72 23.55
N TYR A 76 -10.59 13.88 22.31
CA TYR A 76 -9.49 13.11 21.77
C TYR A 76 -8.18 13.47 22.46
N ALA A 77 -7.49 12.44 22.93
CA ALA A 77 -6.12 12.56 23.40
C ALA A 77 -5.18 12.15 22.27
N GLY A 78 -4.33 13.05 21.83
CA GLY A 78 -3.38 12.80 20.73
C GLY A 78 -2.44 11.63 20.97
N ARG A 79 -2.49 11.02 22.15
CA ARG A 79 -1.70 9.86 22.53
C ARG A 79 -2.31 8.53 22.14
N THR A 80 -3.48 8.51 21.49
CA THR A 80 -4.06 7.25 21.01
C THR A 80 -3.06 6.56 20.11
N ALA A 81 -2.82 5.27 20.37
CA ALA A 81 -1.87 4.49 19.58
C ALA A 81 -2.38 4.35 18.14
N ILE A 82 -1.48 4.47 17.19
CA ILE A 82 -1.82 4.39 15.78
C ILE A 82 -2.41 3.02 15.41
N SER A 83 -2.04 1.96 16.13
CA SER A 83 -2.57 0.62 15.91
C SER A 83 -4.10 0.57 16.02
N ALA A 84 -4.70 1.44 16.84
CA ALA A 84 -6.16 1.51 16.98
C ALA A 84 -6.84 2.10 15.75
N THR A 85 -6.11 2.82 14.91
CA THR A 85 -6.63 3.50 13.72
C THR A 85 -6.17 2.86 12.41
N THR A 86 -5.24 1.89 12.50
CA THR A 86 -4.70 1.22 11.33
C THR A 86 -5.81 0.45 10.62
N HIS A 87 -5.88 0.61 9.32
CA HIS A 87 -6.86 -0.09 8.48
C HIS A 87 -6.15 -0.70 7.27
N GLN A 88 -6.92 -1.36 6.42
CA GLN A 88 -6.38 -2.14 5.30
C GLN A 88 -5.34 -3.14 5.79
N ARG A 89 -5.71 -3.85 6.86
CA ARG A 89 -4.90 -4.93 7.41
C ARG A 89 -5.04 -6.13 6.51
N GLY A 90 -3.99 -6.59 5.93
CA GLY A 90 -3.94 -7.78 5.09
C GLY A 90 -5.27 -8.41 4.62
N PRO A 91 -5.17 -9.33 3.69
CA PRO A 91 -3.93 -9.73 3.03
C PRO A 91 -3.36 -8.64 2.14
N PHE A 92 -2.04 -8.64 2.00
CA PHE A 92 -1.32 -7.66 1.19
C PHE A 92 -0.88 -8.29 -0.13
N ALA A 93 -0.45 -7.45 -1.08
CA ALA A 93 0.11 -7.92 -2.33
C ALA A 93 1.51 -8.51 -2.12
N TRP A 94 1.94 -9.35 -3.03
CA TRP A 94 3.30 -9.91 -3.04
C TRP A 94 3.92 -9.72 -4.42
N PRO A 95 5.27 -9.68 -4.52
CA PRO A 95 5.94 -9.24 -5.75
C PRO A 95 5.63 -10.07 -7.00
N THR A 96 5.46 -11.39 -6.85
CA THR A 96 5.20 -12.28 -7.98
C THR A 96 3.73 -12.41 -8.36
N MET A 97 2.84 -11.75 -7.61
CA MET A 97 1.43 -11.71 -7.94
C MET A 97 1.22 -11.06 -9.30
N GLY A 98 0.34 -11.64 -10.13
CA GLY A 98 0.01 -11.04 -11.41
C GLY A 98 -0.62 -9.66 -11.25
N LEU A 99 -0.18 -8.70 -12.05
CA LEU A 99 -0.65 -7.33 -11.90
C LEU A 99 -2.14 -7.19 -12.21
N ALA A 100 -2.64 -7.94 -13.21
CA ALA A 100 -4.07 -7.92 -13.53
C ALA A 100 -4.91 -8.41 -12.34
N LEU A 101 -4.44 -9.44 -11.66
CA LEU A 101 -5.11 -9.96 -10.46
C LEU A 101 -5.08 -8.92 -9.33
N ALA A 102 -3.95 -8.27 -9.16
CA ALA A 102 -3.81 -7.20 -8.16
C ALA A 102 -4.78 -6.05 -8.43
N ALA A 103 -4.93 -5.67 -9.72
CA ALA A 103 -5.86 -4.62 -10.11
C ALA A 103 -7.31 -4.98 -9.75
N ILE A 104 -7.68 -6.24 -9.98
CA ILE A 104 -9.02 -6.72 -9.63
C ILE A 104 -9.23 -6.66 -8.12
N ALA A 105 -8.25 -7.13 -7.35
CA ALA A 105 -8.32 -7.11 -5.90
C ALA A 105 -8.46 -5.68 -5.35
N MET A 106 -7.66 -4.76 -5.88
CA MET A 106 -7.71 -3.36 -5.46
C MET A 106 -9.07 -2.72 -5.79
N ARG A 107 -9.62 -3.05 -6.94
CA ARG A 107 -10.95 -2.54 -7.33
C ARG A 107 -12.04 -3.05 -6.41
N ILE A 108 -12.05 -4.34 -6.15
CA ILE A 108 -13.04 -4.98 -5.28
C ILE A 108 -12.97 -4.40 -3.88
N LYS A 109 -11.77 -4.22 -3.36
CA LYS A 109 -11.54 -3.69 -2.00
C LYS A 109 -11.55 -2.17 -1.95
N ARG A 110 -11.66 -1.51 -3.10
CA ARG A 110 -11.64 -0.03 -3.21
C ARG A 110 -10.38 0.58 -2.60
N LEU A 111 -9.24 0.02 -2.97
CA LEU A 111 -7.94 0.48 -2.48
C LEU A 111 -7.30 1.44 -3.47
N ALA A 112 -6.90 2.61 -3.00
CA ALA A 112 -6.05 3.52 -3.78
C ALA A 112 -4.58 3.15 -3.64
N VAL A 113 -4.21 2.61 -2.49
CA VAL A 113 -2.86 2.18 -2.13
C VAL A 113 -2.94 0.79 -1.52
N TRP A 114 -2.04 -0.09 -1.90
CA TRP A 114 -2.00 -1.45 -1.35
C TRP A 114 -0.56 -1.82 -1.02
N PRO A 115 -0.26 -2.14 0.24
CA PRO A 115 1.10 -2.53 0.60
C PRO A 115 1.54 -3.81 -0.11
N VAL A 116 2.83 -3.87 -0.45
CA VAL A 116 3.47 -5.05 -1.02
C VAL A 116 4.46 -5.58 0.00
N VAL A 117 4.33 -6.85 0.33
CA VAL A 117 5.17 -7.49 1.35
C VAL A 117 5.84 -8.73 0.78
N ASP A 118 6.94 -9.14 1.42
CA ASP A 118 7.58 -10.40 1.11
C ASP A 118 6.85 -11.56 1.81
N GLU A 119 7.36 -12.76 1.66
CA GLU A 119 6.74 -13.96 2.24
C GLU A 119 6.73 -13.96 3.76
N ASP A 120 7.59 -13.16 4.39
CA ASP A 120 7.65 -13.02 5.83
C ASP A 120 6.83 -11.84 6.36
N GLY A 121 6.24 -11.06 5.47
CA GLY A 121 5.39 -9.93 5.83
C GLY A 121 6.10 -8.59 5.92
N TYR A 122 7.39 -8.52 5.55
CA TYR A 122 8.13 -7.27 5.55
C TYR A 122 7.75 -6.42 4.34
N ILE A 123 7.69 -5.11 4.55
CA ILE A 123 7.29 -4.16 3.53
C ILE A 123 8.34 -4.06 2.45
N LEU A 124 7.94 -4.28 1.19
CA LEU A 124 8.80 -4.11 0.02
C LEU A 124 8.48 -2.82 -0.73
N GLY A 125 7.25 -2.38 -0.69
CA GLY A 125 6.80 -1.20 -1.39
C GLY A 125 5.29 -1.08 -1.36
N VAL A 126 4.74 -0.32 -2.30
CA VAL A 126 3.30 -0.10 -2.42
C VAL A 126 2.87 -0.17 -3.87
N LEU A 127 1.63 -0.58 -4.07
CA LEU A 127 0.94 -0.43 -5.35
C LEU A 127 0.03 0.78 -5.27
N MET A 128 0.16 1.66 -6.25
CA MET A 128 -0.74 2.79 -6.43
C MET A 128 -1.73 2.43 -7.54
N ALA A 129 -3.02 2.55 -7.27
CA ALA A 129 -4.07 2.14 -8.21
C ALA A 129 -3.93 2.81 -9.57
N ASP A 130 -3.60 4.10 -9.59
CA ASP A 130 -3.43 4.84 -10.84
C ASP A 130 -2.28 4.29 -11.68
N ARG A 131 -1.16 3.95 -11.04
CA ARG A 131 -0.02 3.37 -11.74
C ARG A 131 -0.33 2.00 -12.30
N VAL A 132 -1.02 1.17 -11.51
CA VAL A 132 -1.44 -0.16 -11.95
C VAL A 132 -2.33 -0.05 -13.18
N THR A 133 -3.31 0.83 -13.14
CA THR A 133 -4.22 1.07 -14.26
C THR A 133 -3.47 1.51 -15.51
N SER A 134 -2.53 2.45 -15.36
CA SER A 134 -1.74 2.96 -16.47
C SER A 134 -0.89 1.88 -17.11
N LEU A 135 -0.24 1.05 -16.31
CA LEU A 135 0.59 -0.04 -16.83
C LEU A 135 -0.23 -1.11 -17.54
N LEU A 136 -1.38 -1.46 -17.00
CA LEU A 136 -2.27 -2.45 -17.62
C LEU A 136 -2.86 -1.94 -18.93
N ALA A 137 -3.02 -0.63 -19.06
CA ALA A 137 -3.47 0.00 -20.30
C ALA A 137 -2.34 0.16 -21.32
N GLY A 138 -1.10 -0.19 -20.95
CA GLY A 138 0.05 -0.06 -21.83
C GLY A 138 0.55 1.36 -22.04
N LYS A 139 0.14 2.27 -21.17
CA LYS A 139 0.60 3.66 -21.26
C LYS A 139 2.01 3.79 -20.71
N ALA A 140 2.82 4.60 -21.38
CA ALA A 140 4.12 4.96 -20.85
C ALA A 140 3.96 5.75 -19.55
N VAL A 141 4.79 5.45 -18.61
CA VAL A 141 4.76 6.07 -17.30
C VAL A 141 5.93 7.04 -17.16
#